data_930523fc2065eb424ec52fc365bbdd0d
#
_entry.id   930523fc2065eb424ec52fc365bbdd0d
#
_cell.length_a   1.000
_cell.length_b   1.000
_cell.length_c   1.000
_cell.angle_alpha   90.00
_cell.angle_beta   90.00
_cell.angle_gamma   90.00
#
_symmetry.space_group_name_H-M   'P 1'
#
loop_
_entity.id
_entity.type
_entity.pdbx_description
1 polymer ?
#
loop_
_entity_poly.entity_id
_entity_poly.type
_entity_poly.pdbx_seq_one_letter_code
_entity_poly.pdbx_strand_id
1 'polypeptide(L)'
;MKKYLFVAVMAAMVFAVNAKAQLSVGVGYANERVTSKTSYDLGDDVKGYAWTKSHMQLDGFYVEADYNWEFAKVGPGTFALQPGLRYTLLTSPVSGTKANFSTKVDVDAKCKYTEHARYTNHLLDIPVNVKYSYEFVPGTLKAYVFAGPVFSFGLAANNVDYTKLNMTVDGETTQSYEYQKYNSYSGKYTWKKYNQETKKIDTETGKDDAYKVYNAFDLKLGLGAGVTICEDVDIRFGYNFGLLNRSFIKNLNSEKYSAHSNIMYFGVAYNF
;
A
#
# COMPACT_ATOMS: atom_id res chain seq x y z
N MET A 1 -12.85 9.45 19.84
CA MET A 1 -11.53 8.79 19.94
C MET A 1 -10.49 9.30 18.91
N LYS A 2 -10.84 9.54 17.64
CA LYS A 2 -9.86 9.97 16.61
C LYS A 2 -9.20 11.35 16.88
N LYS A 3 -9.89 12.29 17.52
CA LYS A 3 -9.37 13.63 17.83
C LYS A 3 -8.29 13.63 18.93
N TYR A 4 -8.37 12.70 19.88
CA TYR A 4 -7.44 12.63 21.02
C TYR A 4 -6.11 11.96 20.67
N LEU A 5 -6.10 11.04 19.69
CA LEU A 5 -4.86 10.42 19.22
C LEU A 5 -3.95 11.45 18.55
N PHE A 6 -4.52 12.34 17.73
CA PHE A 6 -3.76 13.42 17.07
C PHE A 6 -3.19 14.42 18.09
N VAL A 7 -3.98 14.79 19.11
CA VAL A 7 -3.54 15.66 20.20
C VAL A 7 -2.46 15.00 21.05
N ALA A 8 -2.56 13.70 21.33
CA ALA A 8 -1.54 12.96 22.08
C ALA A 8 -0.21 12.87 21.31
N VAL A 9 -0.25 12.65 20.01
CA VAL A 9 0.94 12.65 19.13
C VAL A 9 1.56 14.04 19.08
N MET A 10 0.77 15.09 18.92
CA MET A 10 1.26 16.48 18.93
C MET A 10 1.82 16.87 20.30
N ALA A 11 1.18 16.45 21.41
CA ALA A 11 1.70 16.70 22.76
C ALA A 11 3.01 15.98 23.00
N ALA A 12 3.16 14.70 22.56
CA ALA A 12 4.41 13.96 22.65
C ALA A 12 5.55 14.65 21.88
N MET A 13 5.25 15.28 20.73
CA MET A 13 6.23 16.07 19.96
C MET A 13 6.65 17.34 20.68
N VAL A 14 5.77 17.99 21.45
CA VAL A 14 6.08 19.22 22.22
C VAL A 14 6.91 18.95 23.47
N PHE A 15 6.74 17.80 24.13
CA PHE A 15 7.56 17.42 25.29
C PHE A 15 9.00 17.06 24.95
N ALA A 16 9.31 16.89 23.67
CA ALA A 16 10.61 16.48 23.17
C ALA A 16 11.65 17.60 23.08
N VAL A 17 11.30 18.84 23.37
CA VAL A 17 12.14 20.05 23.13
C VAL A 17 13.33 20.18 24.09
N ASN A 18 13.45 19.36 25.13
CA ASN A 18 14.50 19.52 26.18
C ASN A 18 15.61 18.46 26.18
N ALA A 19 15.61 17.48 25.26
CA ALA A 19 16.76 16.60 25.04
C ALA A 19 17.40 16.97 23.71
N LYS A 20 18.65 16.64 23.45
CA LYS A 20 19.32 16.78 22.15
C LYS A 20 18.62 15.88 21.09
N ALA A 21 17.40 16.20 20.82
CA ALA A 21 16.51 15.41 20.02
C ALA A 21 16.21 16.18 18.76
N GLN A 22 16.39 15.52 17.65
CA GLN A 22 16.30 16.09 16.34
C GLN A 22 15.01 15.57 15.67
N LEU A 23 14.11 16.48 15.36
CA LEU A 23 12.94 16.19 14.52
C LEU A 23 13.39 16.13 13.06
N SER A 24 12.96 15.11 12.34
CA SER A 24 13.20 14.96 10.91
C SER A 24 11.87 14.86 10.18
N VAL A 25 11.73 15.57 9.07
CA VAL A 25 10.57 15.48 8.17
C VAL A 25 11.04 15.11 6.78
N GLY A 26 10.47 14.06 6.20
CA GLY A 26 10.93 13.50 4.95
C GLY A 26 9.81 13.17 3.97
N VAL A 27 10.22 13.04 2.71
CA VAL A 27 9.38 12.60 1.60
C VAL A 27 10.19 11.66 0.70
N GLY A 28 9.50 10.78 0.02
CA GLY A 28 10.19 9.88 -0.91
C GLY A 28 9.27 9.01 -1.73
N TYR A 29 9.88 8.18 -2.53
CA TYR A 29 9.25 7.14 -3.33
C TYR A 29 9.10 5.87 -2.51
N ALA A 30 7.99 5.16 -2.71
CA ALA A 30 7.76 3.84 -2.14
C ALA A 30 7.22 2.88 -3.21
N ASN A 31 7.67 1.63 -3.12
CA ASN A 31 7.20 0.53 -3.94
C ASN A 31 6.76 -0.62 -3.02
N GLU A 32 5.52 -1.05 -3.12
CA GLU A 32 4.97 -2.19 -2.38
C GLU A 32 4.85 -3.40 -3.30
N ARG A 33 5.32 -4.53 -2.83
CA ARG A 33 5.08 -5.84 -3.44
C ARG A 33 4.22 -6.68 -2.52
N VAL A 34 2.97 -6.88 -2.92
CA VAL A 34 2.06 -7.82 -2.25
C VAL A 34 2.22 -9.18 -2.91
N THR A 35 2.59 -10.17 -2.12
CA THR A 35 2.71 -11.56 -2.55
C THR A 35 1.58 -12.36 -1.96
N SER A 36 0.70 -12.90 -2.79
CA SER A 36 -0.40 -13.79 -2.39
C SER A 36 -0.07 -15.22 -2.79
N LYS A 37 -0.30 -16.16 -1.88
CA LYS A 37 -0.12 -17.59 -2.11
C LYS A 37 -1.39 -18.34 -1.72
N THR A 38 -1.89 -19.18 -2.62
CA THR A 38 -2.95 -20.14 -2.36
C THR A 38 -2.33 -21.53 -2.41
N SER A 39 -2.57 -22.33 -1.38
CA SER A 39 -2.13 -23.73 -1.31
C SER A 39 -3.34 -24.63 -1.24
N TYR A 40 -3.32 -25.69 -2.03
CA TYR A 40 -4.38 -26.68 -2.18
C TYR A 40 -3.95 -28.00 -1.55
N ASP A 41 -4.83 -28.58 -0.73
CA ASP A 41 -4.70 -29.97 -0.29
C ASP A 41 -5.45 -30.84 -1.30
N LEU A 42 -4.76 -31.76 -1.95
CA LEU A 42 -5.33 -32.59 -3.01
C LEU A 42 -6.12 -33.80 -2.48
N GLY A 43 -6.27 -33.91 -1.14
CA GLY A 43 -7.03 -34.96 -0.48
C GLY A 43 -6.22 -36.24 -0.24
N ASP A 44 -6.87 -37.21 0.42
CA ASP A 44 -6.21 -38.45 0.87
C ASP A 44 -5.82 -39.38 -0.27
N ASP A 45 -6.51 -39.33 -1.41
CA ASP A 45 -6.29 -40.17 -2.57
C ASP A 45 -5.10 -39.74 -3.43
N VAL A 46 -4.69 -38.46 -3.34
CA VAL A 46 -3.56 -37.91 -4.06
C VAL A 46 -2.64 -37.18 -3.08
N LYS A 47 -1.62 -37.90 -2.58
CA LYS A 47 -0.60 -37.28 -1.71
C LYS A 47 0.18 -36.20 -2.47
N GLY A 48 -0.25 -34.94 -2.37
CA GLY A 48 0.42 -33.84 -3.02
C GLY A 48 -0.11 -32.48 -2.58
N TYR A 49 0.75 -31.45 -2.68
CA TYR A 49 0.37 -30.06 -2.48
C TYR A 49 0.52 -29.31 -3.78
N ALA A 50 -0.55 -28.69 -4.27
CA ALA A 50 -0.48 -27.69 -5.31
C ALA A 50 -0.46 -26.29 -4.70
N TRP A 51 0.22 -25.35 -5.32
CA TRP A 51 0.20 -23.98 -4.88
C TRP A 51 0.28 -23.01 -6.07
N THR A 52 -0.37 -21.88 -5.94
CA THR A 52 -0.23 -20.75 -6.85
C THR A 52 0.31 -19.54 -6.10
N LYS A 53 1.14 -18.75 -6.75
CA LYS A 53 1.73 -17.54 -6.20
C LYS A 53 1.53 -16.39 -7.19
N SER A 54 0.94 -15.32 -6.74
CA SER A 54 0.76 -14.10 -7.52
C SER A 54 1.45 -12.92 -6.84
N HIS A 55 1.84 -11.94 -7.63
CA HIS A 55 2.48 -10.73 -7.17
C HIS A 55 1.72 -9.53 -7.72
N MET A 56 1.40 -8.59 -6.85
CA MET A 56 0.90 -7.26 -7.20
C MET A 56 1.96 -6.24 -6.79
N GLN A 57 2.28 -5.33 -7.70
CA GLN A 57 3.24 -4.26 -7.45
C GLN A 57 2.52 -2.91 -7.48
N LEU A 58 2.80 -2.08 -6.49
CA LEU A 58 2.23 -0.75 -6.33
C LEU A 58 3.36 0.24 -6.16
N ASP A 59 3.24 1.37 -6.84
CA ASP A 59 4.20 2.47 -6.80
C ASP A 59 3.56 3.71 -6.21
N GLY A 60 4.34 4.53 -5.53
CA GLY A 60 3.81 5.74 -4.96
C GLY A 60 4.81 6.56 -4.18
N PHE A 61 4.33 7.32 -3.25
CA PHE A 61 5.14 8.20 -2.42
C PHE A 61 4.79 8.06 -0.95
N TYR A 62 5.71 8.49 -0.11
CA TYR A 62 5.47 8.62 1.32
C TYR A 62 5.86 10.00 1.83
N VAL A 63 5.26 10.36 2.95
CA VAL A 63 5.69 11.46 3.81
C VAL A 63 5.89 10.90 5.21
N GLU A 64 6.94 11.37 5.91
CA GLU A 64 7.24 10.87 7.24
C GLU A 64 7.74 11.99 8.16
N ALA A 65 7.55 11.78 9.45
CA ALA A 65 8.16 12.56 10.50
C ALA A 65 8.76 11.59 11.52
N ASP A 66 10.04 11.76 11.82
CA ASP A 66 10.78 10.94 12.74
C ASP A 66 11.40 11.80 13.83
N TYR A 67 11.60 11.20 14.98
CA TYR A 67 12.26 11.82 16.11
C TYR A 67 13.50 11.00 16.48
N ASN A 68 14.70 11.60 16.42
CA ASN A 68 15.95 10.96 16.82
C ASN A 68 16.25 11.26 18.28
N TRP A 69 16.24 10.24 19.12
CA TRP A 69 16.64 10.32 20.50
C TRP A 69 17.96 9.58 20.68
N GLU A 70 19.07 10.33 20.78
CA GLU A 70 20.39 9.76 21.05
C GLU A 70 20.49 9.28 22.50
N PHE A 71 20.85 8.01 22.70
CA PHE A 71 20.95 7.42 24.04
C PHE A 71 22.32 6.85 24.37
N ALA A 72 23.21 6.62 23.40
CA ALA A 72 24.57 6.14 23.65
C ALA A 72 25.55 6.62 22.58
N LYS A 73 26.79 6.94 23.00
CA LYS A 73 27.92 7.25 22.11
C LYS A 73 29.02 6.24 22.31
N VAL A 74 29.57 5.70 21.23
CA VAL A 74 30.67 4.73 21.23
C VAL A 74 31.72 5.18 20.20
N GLY A 75 32.76 5.88 20.70
CA GLY A 75 33.73 6.53 19.82
C GLY A 75 33.09 7.58 18.92
N PRO A 76 33.33 7.54 17.59
CA PRO A 76 32.67 8.42 16.63
C PRO A 76 31.24 7.98 16.26
N GLY A 77 30.76 6.89 16.81
CA GLY A 77 29.42 6.34 16.56
C GLY A 77 28.41 6.75 17.62
N THR A 78 27.15 6.90 17.21
CA THR A 78 26.02 7.27 18.06
C THR A 78 24.87 6.33 17.85
N PHE A 79 24.30 5.81 18.93
CA PHE A 79 23.05 5.05 18.91
C PHE A 79 21.88 5.96 19.24
N ALA A 80 20.82 5.87 18.45
CA ALA A 80 19.58 6.60 18.68
C ALA A 80 18.37 5.67 18.57
N LEU A 81 17.33 5.98 19.33
CA LEU A 81 15.99 5.47 19.11
C LEU A 81 15.26 6.44 18.19
N GLN A 82 14.68 5.92 17.10
CA GLN A 82 14.00 6.71 16.08
C GLN A 82 12.55 6.24 15.91
N PRO A 83 11.61 6.66 16.79
CA PRO A 83 10.19 6.51 16.51
C PRO A 83 9.77 7.48 15.43
N GLY A 84 8.80 7.08 14.59
CA GLY A 84 8.32 7.88 13.49
C GLY A 84 6.86 7.63 13.17
N LEU A 85 6.36 8.46 12.26
CA LEU A 85 5.03 8.33 11.65
C LEU A 85 5.19 8.53 10.16
N ARG A 86 4.81 7.52 9.36
CA ARG A 86 4.89 7.56 7.90
C ARG A 86 3.52 7.29 7.30
N TYR A 87 3.08 8.19 6.44
CA TYR A 87 1.95 7.96 5.56
C TYR A 87 2.44 7.59 4.17
N THR A 88 1.92 6.50 3.60
CA THR A 88 2.30 6.01 2.28
C THR A 88 1.06 5.87 1.40
N LEU A 89 1.11 6.47 0.21
CA LEU A 89 0.11 6.32 -0.83
C LEU A 89 0.71 5.55 -2.00
N LEU A 90 0.10 4.42 -2.32
CA LEU A 90 0.55 3.49 -3.34
C LEU A 90 -0.58 3.24 -4.34
N THR A 91 -0.25 3.07 -5.61
CA THR A 91 -1.22 2.78 -6.66
C THR A 91 -0.64 1.80 -7.67
N SER A 92 -1.46 0.89 -8.17
CA SER A 92 -1.08 0.07 -9.32
C SER A 92 -1.07 0.93 -10.60
N PRO A 93 -0.28 0.57 -11.61
CA PRO A 93 -0.52 1.05 -12.96
C PRO A 93 -1.99 0.79 -13.34
N VAL A 94 -2.58 1.70 -14.08
CA VAL A 94 -3.91 1.47 -14.65
C VAL A 94 -3.78 0.38 -15.69
N SER A 95 -4.30 -0.82 -15.38
CA SER A 95 -4.44 -1.88 -16.36
C SER A 95 -5.78 -1.71 -17.08
N GLY A 96 -5.81 -1.95 -18.37
CA GLY A 96 -7.07 -1.90 -19.09
C GLY A 96 -6.91 -2.24 -20.55
N THR A 97 -8.01 -2.70 -21.13
CA THR A 97 -8.11 -3.09 -22.54
C THR A 97 -9.04 -2.12 -23.26
N LYS A 98 -8.61 -1.63 -24.42
CA LYS A 98 -9.47 -0.91 -25.35
C LYS A 98 -9.52 -1.71 -26.65
N ALA A 99 -10.71 -2.11 -27.06
CA ALA A 99 -10.93 -2.78 -28.33
C ALA A 99 -11.99 -2.05 -29.14
N ASN A 100 -11.71 -1.85 -30.42
CA ASN A 100 -12.65 -1.36 -31.39
C ASN A 100 -12.76 -2.41 -32.51
N PHE A 101 -13.95 -2.85 -32.77
CA PHE A 101 -14.24 -3.81 -33.83
C PHE A 101 -15.37 -3.27 -34.72
N SER A 102 -15.22 -3.41 -36.01
CA SER A 102 -16.30 -3.12 -36.96
C SER A 102 -16.30 -4.14 -38.08
N THR A 103 -17.48 -4.59 -38.49
CA THR A 103 -17.70 -5.46 -39.66
C THR A 103 -18.86 -4.95 -40.48
N LYS A 104 -18.81 -5.19 -41.82
CA LYS A 104 -19.81 -4.78 -42.80
C LYS A 104 -20.14 -5.89 -43.82
N VAL A 105 -19.88 -7.16 -43.47
CA VAL A 105 -20.08 -8.23 -44.47
C VAL A 105 -21.56 -8.51 -44.66
N ASP A 106 -22.25 -9.06 -43.67
CA ASP A 106 -23.69 -9.34 -43.73
C ASP A 106 -24.49 -8.52 -42.70
N VAL A 107 -23.80 -7.96 -41.70
CA VAL A 107 -24.38 -7.16 -40.61
C VAL A 107 -23.47 -5.95 -40.37
N ASP A 108 -24.03 -4.73 -40.34
CA ASP A 108 -23.27 -3.54 -39.94
C ASP A 108 -23.14 -3.53 -38.40
N ALA A 109 -22.06 -4.10 -37.90
CA ALA A 109 -21.80 -4.16 -36.46
C ALA A 109 -20.55 -3.34 -36.08
N LYS A 110 -20.70 -2.48 -35.07
CA LYS A 110 -19.62 -1.70 -34.45
C LYS A 110 -19.62 -1.98 -32.96
N CYS A 111 -18.45 -2.32 -32.43
CA CYS A 111 -18.25 -2.58 -30.99
C CYS A 111 -17.10 -1.75 -30.48
N LYS A 112 -17.34 -1.03 -29.39
CA LYS A 112 -16.30 -0.31 -28.61
C LYS A 112 -16.32 -0.81 -27.20
N TYR A 113 -15.22 -1.45 -26.79
CA TYR A 113 -15.01 -1.99 -25.47
C TYR A 113 -13.91 -1.18 -24.74
N THR A 114 -14.13 -0.89 -23.48
CA THR A 114 -13.14 -0.23 -22.61
C THR A 114 -13.23 -0.83 -21.24
N GLU A 115 -12.11 -1.29 -20.73
CA GLU A 115 -11.95 -1.83 -19.37
C GLU A 115 -10.79 -1.11 -18.70
N HIS A 116 -10.93 -0.81 -17.42
CA HIS A 116 -9.88 -0.26 -16.57
C HIS A 116 -9.96 -0.88 -15.18
N ALA A 117 -8.82 -1.28 -14.67
CA ALA A 117 -8.66 -1.69 -13.27
C ALA A 117 -7.56 -0.87 -12.61
N ARG A 118 -7.79 -0.44 -11.37
CA ARG A 118 -6.83 0.30 -10.57
C ARG A 118 -6.95 -0.08 -9.09
N TYR A 119 -5.83 -0.35 -8.47
CA TYR A 119 -5.73 -0.56 -7.05
C TYR A 119 -4.99 0.61 -6.39
N THR A 120 -5.47 1.08 -5.23
CA THR A 120 -4.85 2.15 -4.46
C THR A 120 -4.80 1.76 -3.00
N ASN A 121 -3.63 1.87 -2.36
CA ASN A 121 -3.41 1.51 -0.96
C ASN A 121 -2.92 2.73 -0.17
N HIS A 122 -3.55 2.99 0.97
CA HIS A 122 -3.21 4.05 1.91
C HIS A 122 -2.77 3.41 3.22
N LEU A 123 -1.52 3.62 3.60
CA LEU A 123 -0.93 3.04 4.80
C LEU A 123 -0.51 4.14 5.77
N LEU A 124 -0.66 3.85 7.05
CA LEU A 124 -0.07 4.62 8.15
C LEU A 124 0.86 3.69 8.91
N ASP A 125 2.15 3.95 8.82
CA ASP A 125 3.20 3.17 9.47
C ASP A 125 3.73 3.92 10.69
N ILE A 126 3.98 3.19 11.77
CA ILE A 126 4.66 3.68 12.98
C ILE A 126 5.96 2.87 13.12
N PRO A 127 7.07 3.31 12.49
CA PRO A 127 8.37 2.70 12.70
C PRO A 127 8.91 3.05 14.09
N VAL A 128 9.61 2.10 14.71
CA VAL A 128 10.37 2.29 15.93
C VAL A 128 11.76 1.68 15.72
N ASN A 129 12.66 2.49 15.17
CA ASN A 129 13.97 2.02 14.74
C ASN A 129 15.03 2.27 15.83
N VAL A 130 15.98 1.37 15.93
CA VAL A 130 17.30 1.64 16.50
C VAL A 130 18.20 2.05 15.33
N LYS A 131 18.77 3.25 15.43
CA LYS A 131 19.67 3.84 14.44
C LYS A 131 21.08 3.88 15.01
N TYR A 132 22.07 3.43 14.24
CA TYR A 132 23.47 3.62 14.51
C TYR A 132 24.06 4.52 13.45
N SER A 133 24.62 5.64 13.85
CA SER A 133 25.24 6.65 13.00
C SER A 133 26.73 6.69 13.26
N TYR A 134 27.52 6.79 12.19
CA TYR A 134 28.96 6.97 12.26
C TYR A 134 29.37 8.25 11.54
N GLU A 135 30.06 9.14 12.21
CA GLU A 135 30.50 10.41 11.70
C GLU A 135 31.88 10.28 11.04
N PHE A 136 31.92 10.37 9.73
CA PHE A 136 33.16 10.28 8.94
C PHE A 136 33.90 11.62 8.87
N VAL A 137 33.13 12.71 8.70
CA VAL A 137 33.64 14.08 8.69
C VAL A 137 32.81 14.89 9.67
N PRO A 138 33.40 15.38 10.76
CA PRO A 138 32.70 16.10 11.82
C PRO A 138 31.83 17.25 11.27
N GLY A 139 30.57 17.27 11.64
CA GLY A 139 29.60 18.29 11.22
C GLY A 139 29.19 18.25 9.74
N THR A 140 29.76 17.34 8.91
CA THR A 140 29.55 17.38 7.47
C THR A 140 28.94 16.09 6.92
N LEU A 141 29.47 14.93 7.32
CA LEU A 141 29.06 13.65 6.73
C LEU A 141 28.93 12.55 7.79
N LYS A 142 27.72 12.06 7.96
CA LYS A 142 27.40 10.88 8.78
C LYS A 142 26.79 9.81 7.91
N ALA A 143 27.21 8.55 8.02
CA ALA A 143 26.46 7.44 7.48
C ALA A 143 25.75 6.72 8.63
N TYR A 144 24.60 6.10 8.35
CA TYR A 144 23.87 5.39 9.36
C TYR A 144 23.16 4.16 8.79
N VAL A 145 22.89 3.23 9.70
CA VAL A 145 22.01 2.09 9.48
C VAL A 145 20.92 2.09 10.54
N PHE A 146 19.78 1.53 10.22
CA PHE A 146 18.68 1.41 11.17
C PHE A 146 17.94 0.09 10.99
N ALA A 147 17.36 -0.38 12.10
CA ALA A 147 16.49 -1.54 12.09
C ALA A 147 15.46 -1.42 13.21
N GLY A 148 14.25 -1.96 12.96
CA GLY A 148 13.21 -1.99 14.00
C GLY A 148 11.88 -2.50 13.53
N PRO A 149 10.93 -2.71 14.47
CA PRO A 149 9.56 -3.02 14.14
C PRO A 149 8.84 -1.83 13.51
N VAL A 150 7.95 -2.13 12.56
CA VAL A 150 7.07 -1.16 11.92
C VAL A 150 5.63 -1.66 12.08
N PHE A 151 4.84 -0.91 12.84
CA PHE A 151 3.41 -1.17 13.01
C PHE A 151 2.66 -0.47 11.87
N SER A 152 2.08 -1.26 10.97
CA SER A 152 1.46 -0.77 9.74
C SER A 152 -0.05 -0.88 9.80
N PHE A 153 -0.76 0.21 9.54
CA PHE A 153 -2.21 0.29 9.55
C PHE A 153 -2.72 0.69 8.16
N GLY A 154 -3.46 -0.22 7.53
CA GLY A 154 -4.16 0.06 6.28
C GLY A 154 -5.36 0.97 6.52
N LEU A 155 -5.31 2.18 6.01
CA LEU A 155 -6.41 3.15 6.13
C LEU A 155 -7.48 2.91 5.06
N ALA A 156 -7.05 2.63 3.84
CA ALA A 156 -7.90 2.29 2.72
C ALA A 156 -7.13 1.48 1.68
N ALA A 157 -7.77 0.45 1.13
CA ALA A 157 -7.28 -0.35 0.01
C ALA A 157 -8.40 -0.43 -1.03
N ASN A 158 -8.43 0.55 -1.94
CA ASN A 158 -9.50 0.69 -2.90
C ASN A 158 -9.15 -0.04 -4.19
N ASN A 159 -10.04 -0.94 -4.61
CA ASN A 159 -10.09 -1.52 -5.94
C ASN A 159 -11.15 -0.79 -6.74
N VAL A 160 -10.83 -0.40 -7.96
CA VAL A 160 -11.75 0.25 -8.89
C VAL A 160 -11.67 -0.48 -10.22
N ASP A 161 -12.78 -1.09 -10.59
CA ASP A 161 -12.97 -1.76 -11.87
C ASP A 161 -14.06 -1.02 -12.66
N TYR A 162 -13.79 -0.79 -13.92
CA TYR A 162 -14.68 -0.08 -14.83
C TYR A 162 -14.72 -0.78 -16.17
N THR A 163 -15.92 -1.12 -16.63
CA THR A 163 -16.15 -1.70 -17.93
C THR A 163 -17.22 -0.92 -18.68
N LYS A 164 -16.94 -0.57 -19.91
CA LYS A 164 -17.90 0.07 -20.81
C LYS A 164 -17.92 -0.65 -22.17
N LEU A 165 -19.09 -1.06 -22.59
CA LEU A 165 -19.35 -1.65 -23.88
C LEU A 165 -20.39 -0.81 -24.61
N ASN A 166 -20.10 -0.36 -25.83
CA ASN A 166 -21.06 0.19 -26.77
C ASN A 166 -21.06 -0.71 -28.02
N MET A 167 -22.17 -1.29 -28.32
CA MET A 167 -22.36 -2.14 -29.50
C MET A 167 -23.51 -1.61 -30.33
N THR A 168 -23.28 -1.40 -31.61
CA THR A 168 -24.31 -1.03 -32.59
C THR A 168 -24.38 -2.14 -33.61
N VAL A 169 -25.57 -2.67 -33.82
CA VAL A 169 -25.88 -3.72 -34.83
C VAL A 169 -27.07 -3.26 -35.63
N ASP A 170 -26.93 -3.15 -36.94
CA ASP A 170 -27.97 -2.71 -37.88
C ASP A 170 -28.68 -1.42 -37.43
N GLY A 171 -27.91 -0.46 -36.87
CA GLY A 171 -28.44 0.81 -36.40
C GLY A 171 -28.97 0.81 -34.96
N GLU A 172 -29.19 -0.34 -34.35
CA GLU A 172 -29.60 -0.44 -32.96
C GLU A 172 -28.38 -0.42 -32.04
N THR A 173 -28.40 0.47 -31.04
CA THR A 173 -27.28 0.64 -30.09
C THR A 173 -27.62 0.06 -28.74
N THR A 174 -26.80 -0.90 -28.29
CA THR A 174 -26.79 -1.45 -26.94
C THR A 174 -25.60 -0.90 -26.19
N GLN A 175 -25.86 -0.38 -24.99
CA GLN A 175 -24.83 0.12 -24.08
C GLN A 175 -24.80 -0.73 -22.83
N SER A 176 -23.58 -1.09 -22.37
CA SER A 176 -23.35 -1.66 -21.06
C SER A 176 -22.30 -0.83 -20.37
N TYR A 177 -22.57 -0.52 -19.10
CA TYR A 177 -21.66 0.18 -18.21
C TYR A 177 -21.68 -0.51 -16.88
N GLU A 178 -20.52 -0.85 -16.37
CA GLU A 178 -20.34 -1.40 -15.04
C GLU A 178 -19.15 -0.71 -14.37
N TYR A 179 -19.37 -0.23 -13.16
CA TYR A 179 -18.35 0.36 -12.30
C TYR A 179 -18.46 -0.28 -10.93
N GLN A 180 -17.37 -0.86 -10.48
CA GLN A 180 -17.25 -1.43 -9.16
C GLN A 180 -16.09 -0.77 -8.41
N LYS A 181 -16.36 -0.31 -7.20
CA LYS A 181 -15.34 0.16 -6.27
C LYS A 181 -15.55 -0.53 -4.94
N TYR A 182 -14.52 -1.13 -4.39
CA TYR A 182 -14.58 -1.69 -3.05
C TYR A 182 -13.29 -1.44 -2.27
N ASN A 183 -13.41 -1.41 -0.94
CA ASN A 183 -12.30 -1.25 -0.02
C ASN A 183 -11.97 -2.60 0.60
N SER A 184 -10.81 -3.14 0.27
CA SER A 184 -10.35 -4.48 0.68
C SER A 184 -10.12 -4.65 2.19
N TYR A 185 -10.04 -3.56 2.97
CA TYR A 185 -9.94 -3.64 4.43
C TYR A 185 -11.31 -3.63 5.12
N SER A 186 -12.24 -2.84 4.61
CA SER A 186 -13.53 -2.60 5.28
C SER A 186 -14.71 -3.35 4.68
N GLY A 187 -14.57 -3.86 3.46
CA GLY A 187 -15.64 -4.48 2.70
C GLY A 187 -16.71 -3.49 2.21
N LYS A 188 -16.46 -2.17 2.31
CA LYS A 188 -17.37 -1.17 1.74
C LYS A 188 -17.27 -1.21 0.23
N TYR A 189 -18.42 -1.19 -0.45
CA TYR A 189 -18.48 -1.20 -1.89
C TYR A 189 -19.43 -0.15 -2.46
N THR A 190 -19.21 0.19 -3.72
CA THR A 190 -20.12 0.96 -4.58
C THR A 190 -20.14 0.28 -5.93
N TRP A 191 -21.31 -0.07 -6.37
CA TRP A 191 -21.55 -0.68 -7.68
C TRP A 191 -22.46 0.21 -8.48
N LYS A 192 -22.15 0.43 -9.76
CA LYS A 192 -22.96 1.19 -10.71
C LYS A 192 -23.12 0.39 -11.98
N LYS A 193 -24.34 0.20 -12.41
CA LYS A 193 -24.67 -0.56 -13.62
C LYS A 193 -25.67 0.19 -14.48
N TYR A 194 -25.50 0.15 -15.79
CA TYR A 194 -26.48 0.69 -16.71
C TYR A 194 -27.69 -0.24 -16.78
N ASN A 195 -28.87 0.32 -16.49
CA ASN A 195 -30.15 -0.37 -16.61
C ASN A 195 -30.70 -0.15 -18.01
N GLN A 196 -30.88 -1.23 -18.76
CA GLN A 196 -31.37 -1.18 -20.16
C GLN A 196 -32.85 -0.74 -20.28
N GLU A 197 -33.66 -1.07 -19.26
CA GLU A 197 -35.09 -0.75 -19.26
C GLU A 197 -35.33 0.73 -18.97
N THR A 198 -34.70 1.24 -17.92
CA THR A 198 -34.89 2.62 -17.48
C THR A 198 -33.95 3.60 -18.19
N LYS A 199 -32.94 3.11 -18.94
CA LYS A 199 -31.89 3.87 -19.61
C LYS A 199 -31.11 4.78 -18.63
N LYS A 200 -31.02 4.39 -17.35
CA LYS A 200 -30.32 5.11 -16.28
C LYS A 200 -29.23 4.26 -15.65
N ILE A 201 -28.36 4.90 -14.89
CA ILE A 201 -27.36 4.22 -14.09
C ILE A 201 -27.94 3.96 -12.71
N ASP A 202 -28.14 2.70 -12.39
CA ASP A 202 -28.47 2.28 -11.04
C ASP A 202 -27.21 2.26 -10.18
N THR A 203 -27.32 2.70 -8.92
CA THR A 203 -26.20 2.77 -7.99
C THR A 203 -26.56 2.03 -6.70
N GLU A 204 -25.75 1.08 -6.35
CA GLU A 204 -25.82 0.34 -5.09
C GLU A 204 -24.57 0.62 -4.24
N THR A 205 -24.76 0.83 -2.96
CA THR A 205 -23.67 1.01 -1.99
C THR A 205 -23.94 0.19 -0.75
N GLY A 206 -22.91 -0.43 -0.21
CA GLY A 206 -23.08 -1.27 0.96
C GLY A 206 -21.76 -1.65 1.62
N LYS A 207 -21.85 -2.65 2.47
CA LYS A 207 -20.73 -3.29 3.12
C LYS A 207 -20.96 -4.79 3.12
N ASP A 208 -20.02 -5.54 2.58
CA ASP A 208 -20.05 -6.99 2.53
C ASP A 208 -18.65 -7.55 2.80
N ASP A 209 -18.55 -8.57 3.62
CA ASP A 209 -17.29 -9.22 3.95
C ASP A 209 -16.68 -9.99 2.76
N ALA A 210 -17.47 -10.31 1.73
CA ALA A 210 -16.97 -10.87 0.48
C ALA A 210 -15.95 -9.95 -0.22
N TYR A 211 -16.02 -8.63 -0.01
CA TYR A 211 -15.05 -7.66 -0.52
C TYR A 211 -13.85 -7.41 0.39
N LYS A 212 -13.80 -8.02 1.57
CA LYS A 212 -12.62 -7.97 2.44
C LYS A 212 -11.59 -8.98 1.95
N VAL A 213 -10.46 -8.47 1.49
CA VAL A 213 -9.34 -9.28 1.00
C VAL A 213 -8.22 -9.33 2.02
N TYR A 214 -7.97 -8.21 2.69
CA TYR A 214 -6.83 -8.04 3.59
C TYR A 214 -7.24 -7.55 4.98
N ASN A 215 -6.48 -7.99 5.98
CA ASN A 215 -6.47 -7.37 7.31
C ASN A 215 -5.79 -5.99 7.22
N ALA A 216 -6.35 -5.03 7.94
CA ALA A 216 -5.82 -3.65 7.93
C ALA A 216 -4.52 -3.51 8.74
N PHE A 217 -4.25 -4.39 9.70
CA PHE A 217 -3.05 -4.37 10.51
C PHE A 217 -1.98 -5.32 9.96
N ASP A 218 -0.73 -4.85 9.94
CA ASP A 218 0.46 -5.64 9.64
C ASP A 218 1.59 -5.25 10.61
N LEU A 219 2.41 -6.22 10.97
CA LEU A 219 3.68 -6.00 11.65
C LEU A 219 4.79 -6.28 10.65
N LYS A 220 5.71 -5.33 10.49
CA LYS A 220 6.84 -5.45 9.57
C LYS A 220 8.16 -5.33 10.32
N LEU A 221 9.22 -5.89 9.77
CA LEU A 221 10.59 -5.61 10.16
C LEU A 221 11.17 -4.61 9.17
N GLY A 222 11.51 -3.42 9.64
CA GLY A 222 12.18 -2.39 8.87
C GLY A 222 13.68 -2.51 8.98
N LEU A 223 14.39 -2.38 7.86
CA LEU A 223 15.84 -2.28 7.77
C LEU A 223 16.18 -1.16 6.78
N GLY A 224 17.27 -0.44 7.03
CA GLY A 224 17.71 0.56 6.08
C GLY A 224 19.05 1.18 6.42
N ALA A 225 19.47 2.06 5.51
CA ALA A 225 20.69 2.83 5.62
C ALA A 225 20.52 4.21 5.00
N GLY A 226 21.40 5.13 5.35
CA GLY A 226 21.40 6.46 4.76
C GLY A 226 22.65 7.25 5.08
N VAL A 227 22.65 8.46 4.58
CA VAL A 227 23.67 9.45 4.85
C VAL A 227 23.04 10.76 5.28
N THR A 228 23.65 11.42 6.26
CA THR A 228 23.30 12.78 6.70
C THR A 228 24.38 13.72 6.21
N ILE A 229 23.98 14.78 5.52
CA ILE A 229 24.88 15.80 4.95
C ILE A 229 24.62 17.11 5.71
N CYS A 230 25.70 17.73 6.19
CA CYS A 230 25.69 19.02 6.92
C CYS A 230 24.72 19.01 8.12
N GLU A 231 24.53 17.86 8.75
CA GLU A 231 23.59 17.61 9.86
C GLU A 231 22.10 17.79 9.51
N ASP A 232 21.77 18.46 8.42
CA ASP A 232 20.43 18.90 8.08
C ASP A 232 19.70 17.96 7.09
N VAL A 233 20.42 17.35 6.15
CA VAL A 233 19.82 16.60 5.04
C VAL A 233 20.14 15.11 5.13
N ASP A 234 19.11 14.30 5.29
CA ASP A 234 19.19 12.85 5.22
C ASP A 234 18.79 12.36 3.82
N ILE A 235 19.60 11.46 3.26
CA ILE A 235 19.22 10.63 2.12
C ILE A 235 19.13 9.21 2.64
N ARG A 236 17.97 8.56 2.48
CA ARG A 236 17.72 7.24 3.06
C ARG A 236 17.14 6.25 2.08
N PHE A 237 17.51 5.00 2.29
CA PHE A 237 16.92 3.82 1.66
C PHE A 237 16.50 2.84 2.74
N GLY A 238 15.33 2.22 2.55
CA GLY A 238 14.86 1.21 3.49
C GLY A 238 13.97 0.17 2.84
N TYR A 239 13.82 -0.93 3.56
CA TYR A 239 12.98 -2.06 3.20
C TYR A 239 12.23 -2.58 4.41
N ASN A 240 10.91 -2.73 4.28
CA ASN A 240 10.03 -3.25 5.32
C ASN A 240 9.53 -4.64 4.88
N PHE A 241 9.86 -5.67 5.64
CA PHE A 241 9.43 -7.06 5.46
C PHE A 241 8.12 -7.29 6.20
N GLY A 242 7.04 -7.64 5.50
CA GLY A 242 5.77 -8.03 6.12
C GLY A 242 5.87 -9.37 6.82
N LEU A 243 5.62 -9.38 8.13
CA LEU A 243 5.74 -10.58 8.97
C LEU A 243 4.41 -11.33 9.12
N LEU A 244 3.29 -10.60 9.08
CA LEU A 244 1.98 -11.21 9.29
C LEU A 244 1.33 -11.66 7.99
N ASN A 245 0.51 -12.71 8.09
CA ASN A 245 -0.40 -13.06 7.01
C ASN A 245 -1.57 -12.07 6.99
N ARG A 246 -1.60 -11.21 5.99
CA ARG A 246 -2.62 -10.19 5.79
C ARG A 246 -3.89 -10.69 5.11
N SER A 247 -3.93 -11.93 4.61
CA SER A 247 -5.17 -12.47 4.02
C SER A 247 -6.30 -12.47 5.06
N PHE A 248 -7.45 -11.88 4.71
CA PHE A 248 -8.64 -11.87 5.57
C PHE A 248 -9.23 -13.28 5.67
N ILE A 249 -9.36 -13.96 4.54
CA ILE A 249 -9.71 -15.37 4.47
C ILE A 249 -8.41 -16.17 4.54
N LYS A 250 -8.22 -16.98 5.58
CA LYS A 250 -7.02 -17.81 5.74
C LYS A 250 -7.22 -19.23 5.25
N ASN A 251 -8.42 -19.75 5.43
CA ASN A 251 -8.79 -21.10 5.00
C ASN A 251 -10.20 -21.07 4.42
N LEU A 252 -10.40 -21.70 3.28
CA LEU A 252 -11.72 -21.89 2.67
C LEU A 252 -11.72 -23.26 2.01
N ASN A 253 -12.60 -24.16 2.48
CA ASN A 253 -12.60 -25.58 2.10
C ASN A 253 -11.20 -26.21 2.32
N SER A 254 -10.62 -26.82 1.29
CA SER A 254 -9.25 -27.43 1.31
C SER A 254 -8.14 -26.43 0.92
N GLU A 255 -8.44 -25.14 0.84
CA GLU A 255 -7.50 -24.11 0.39
C GLU A 255 -6.98 -23.27 1.55
N LYS A 256 -5.68 -22.97 1.54
CA LYS A 256 -5.03 -22.06 2.49
C LYS A 256 -4.51 -20.82 1.78
N TYR A 257 -4.89 -19.65 2.29
CA TYR A 257 -4.54 -18.36 1.72
C TYR A 257 -3.54 -17.62 2.60
N SER A 258 -2.53 -17.03 1.99
CA SER A 258 -1.62 -16.11 2.67
C SER A 258 -1.28 -14.93 1.77
N ALA A 259 -1.11 -13.75 2.39
CA ALA A 259 -0.70 -12.54 1.73
C ALA A 259 0.32 -11.81 2.59
N HIS A 260 1.45 -11.41 2.02
CA HIS A 260 2.51 -10.65 2.66
C HIS A 260 2.80 -9.39 1.84
N SER A 261 3.04 -8.28 2.55
CA SER A 261 3.32 -6.97 1.96
C SER A 261 4.75 -6.55 2.31
N ASN A 262 5.60 -6.37 1.31
CA ASN A 262 6.92 -5.83 1.47
C ASN A 262 6.99 -4.45 0.82
N ILE A 263 7.67 -3.50 1.47
CA ILE A 263 7.79 -2.13 0.97
C ILE A 263 9.26 -1.74 0.90
N MET A 264 9.72 -1.37 -0.28
CA MET A 264 10.98 -0.67 -0.51
C MET A 264 10.71 0.83 -0.58
N TYR A 265 11.58 1.65 -0.01
CA TYR A 265 11.43 3.09 -0.07
C TYR A 265 12.78 3.79 -0.16
N PHE A 266 12.78 4.95 -0.84
CA PHE A 266 13.92 5.83 -1.00
C PHE A 266 13.44 7.27 -0.87
N GLY A 267 14.19 8.12 -0.15
CA GLY A 267 13.77 9.50 0.02
C GLY A 267 14.80 10.39 0.67
N VAL A 268 14.36 11.63 0.87
CA VAL A 268 15.13 12.68 1.53
C VAL A 268 14.35 13.23 2.71
N ALA A 269 15.07 13.64 3.75
CA ALA A 269 14.48 14.27 4.92
C ALA A 269 15.33 15.46 5.36
N TYR A 270 14.68 16.42 6.01
CA TYR A 270 15.32 17.55 6.64
C TYR A 270 15.25 17.39 8.16
N ASN A 271 16.39 17.59 8.81
CA ASN A 271 16.54 17.53 10.28
C ASN A 271 16.51 18.96 10.84
N PHE A 272 15.71 19.18 11.89
CA PHE A 272 15.51 20.48 12.53
C PHE A 272 16.30 20.60 13.83
#